data_58120be8e907b48f57e502f421e14945
#
_entry.id   58120be8e907b48f57e502f421e14945
#
_cell.length_a   1.000
_cell.length_b   1.000
_cell.length_c   1.000
_cell.angle_alpha   90.00
_cell.angle_beta   90.00
_cell.angle_gamma   90.00
#
_symmetry.space_group_name_H-M   'P 1'
#
loop_
_entity.id
_entity.type
_entity.pdbx_description
1 polymer ?
#
loop_
_entity_poly.entity_id
_entity_poly.type
_entity_poly.pdbx_seq_one_letter_code
_entity_poly.pdbx_strand_id
1 'polypeptide(L)'
;MDELVALLDSDGRVCGSAPRSVMRRENLRHGATGVLVRNSAGEIYVHRRTPTKDVYPHRYDFAAGGVVAAGEDPYDAVVRELDEELGITGVELSRLAEGDYADDHTSYRAYLYTCAWDGPVKHQPEEVEWGAWMSPADLVAKFDEWSFMPDTVALLGPLVRTYATITDDGWDSRAWLDGEWLNREPRRDAVRPRLLAETRLMPWLAPQLPVPVPVPEPTQYGVRHRVLLGEPLEEGSTALGRELGEFLSALHAVDPAEAAARGAVDAATAAAAKTVFLDECRAQVVPLLPAHAHQPALELLGRVAATRTALVHADLGSEHILVQDGRIGGIIDWTDAEIGDPALDLSWLLNDAPDGMAAGLAETYDITPVLRDRALDWHRLAPWYGVHRGLLLGLPDDVETGLTEILTRL
;
A
#
# COMPACT_ATOMS: atom_id res chain seq x y z
N MET A 1 -45.92 3.27 2.92
CA MET A 1 -45.56 3.75 4.26
C MET A 1 -44.13 4.25 4.15
N ASP A 2 -43.81 5.38 4.77
CA ASP A 2 -42.43 5.88 4.77
C ASP A 2 -41.55 4.92 5.62
N GLU A 3 -40.43 4.51 5.09
CA GLU A 3 -39.52 3.56 5.73
C GLU A 3 -38.96 4.16 7.02
N LEU A 4 -38.88 3.36 8.10
CA LEU A 4 -38.25 3.79 9.34
C LEU A 4 -36.76 3.46 9.32
N VAL A 5 -35.95 4.47 9.61
CA VAL A 5 -34.47 4.41 9.60
C VAL A 5 -33.97 4.49 11.05
N ALA A 6 -32.95 3.70 11.38
CA ALA A 6 -32.26 3.79 12.68
C ALA A 6 -31.44 5.08 12.75
N LEU A 7 -31.63 5.87 13.81
CA LEU A 7 -30.82 7.05 14.10
C LEU A 7 -29.67 6.68 15.06
N LEU A 8 -28.49 7.27 14.80
CA LEU A 8 -27.26 6.99 15.54
C LEU A 8 -26.80 8.22 16.33
N ASP A 9 -26.27 7.98 17.52
CA ASP A 9 -25.54 8.99 18.29
C ASP A 9 -24.09 9.18 17.75
N SER A 10 -23.31 10.05 18.40
CA SER A 10 -21.90 10.30 18.05
C SER A 10 -21.01 9.06 18.15
N ASP A 11 -21.38 8.10 19.01
CA ASP A 11 -20.64 6.87 19.20
C ASP A 11 -21.06 5.76 18.22
N GLY A 12 -22.02 6.05 17.33
CA GLY A 12 -22.56 5.09 16.36
C GLY A 12 -23.57 4.10 16.96
N ARG A 13 -24.10 4.37 18.17
CA ARG A 13 -25.12 3.55 18.79
C ARG A 13 -26.51 4.02 18.38
N VAL A 14 -27.43 3.08 18.21
CA VAL A 14 -28.83 3.40 17.92
C VAL A 14 -29.44 4.19 19.10
N CYS A 15 -29.88 5.42 18.81
CA CYS A 15 -30.49 6.32 19.78
C CYS A 15 -31.98 6.60 19.50
N GLY A 16 -32.53 6.09 18.39
CA GLY A 16 -33.91 6.28 18.01
C GLY A 16 -34.21 5.80 16.60
N SER A 17 -35.35 6.20 16.06
CA SER A 17 -35.71 5.98 14.67
C SER A 17 -36.53 7.14 14.14
N ALA A 18 -36.52 7.40 12.83
CA ALA A 18 -37.36 8.40 12.15
C ALA A 18 -37.78 7.86 10.77
N PRO A 19 -38.89 8.39 10.23
CA PRO A 19 -39.20 8.17 8.82
C PRO A 19 -38.08 8.67 7.92
N ARG A 20 -37.77 7.94 6.84
CA ARG A 20 -36.69 8.28 5.89
C ARG A 20 -36.81 9.72 5.36
N SER A 21 -38.03 10.20 5.06
CA SER A 21 -38.27 11.56 4.63
C SER A 21 -37.89 12.62 5.68
N VAL A 22 -38.09 12.32 6.97
CA VAL A 22 -37.69 13.20 8.09
C VAL A 22 -36.16 13.17 8.25
N MET A 23 -35.57 11.98 8.25
CA MET A 23 -34.10 11.80 8.35
C MET A 23 -33.39 12.61 7.25
N ARG A 24 -33.85 12.52 5.99
CA ARG A 24 -33.30 13.27 4.85
C ARG A 24 -33.48 14.78 5.00
N ARG A 25 -34.72 15.27 5.32
CA ARG A 25 -35.00 16.69 5.45
C ARG A 25 -34.17 17.36 6.55
N GLU A 26 -33.95 16.66 7.66
CA GLU A 26 -33.29 17.21 8.84
C GLU A 26 -31.82 16.80 8.92
N ASN A 27 -31.30 16.10 7.90
CA ASN A 27 -29.95 15.59 7.83
C ASN A 27 -29.52 14.83 9.10
N LEU A 28 -30.41 13.94 9.60
CA LEU A 28 -30.16 13.20 10.83
C LEU A 28 -29.14 12.08 10.60
N ARG A 29 -28.25 11.91 11.58
CA ARG A 29 -27.22 10.86 11.52
C ARG A 29 -27.85 9.47 11.60
N HIS A 30 -27.52 8.61 10.65
CA HIS A 30 -28.11 7.28 10.47
C HIS A 30 -27.03 6.22 10.11
N GLY A 31 -27.43 4.96 9.94
CA GLY A 31 -26.60 3.91 9.38
C GLY A 31 -26.78 3.82 7.87
N ALA A 32 -25.68 3.62 7.14
CA ALA A 32 -25.71 3.30 5.71
C ALA A 32 -24.73 2.18 5.39
N THR A 33 -25.02 1.41 4.33
CA THR A 33 -24.16 0.35 3.86
C THR A 33 -23.67 0.64 2.45
N GLY A 34 -22.49 0.08 2.10
CA GLY A 34 -21.95 0.09 0.76
C GLY A 34 -21.16 -1.17 0.46
N VAL A 35 -21.26 -1.70 -0.75
CA VAL A 35 -20.51 -2.86 -1.20
C VAL A 35 -19.74 -2.56 -2.48
N LEU A 36 -18.43 -2.72 -2.42
CA LEU A 36 -17.53 -2.66 -3.56
C LEU A 36 -17.55 -4.02 -4.27
N VAL A 37 -18.11 -4.08 -5.47
CA VAL A 37 -18.18 -5.32 -6.26
C VAL A 37 -16.97 -5.41 -7.19
N ARG A 38 -16.23 -6.53 -7.13
CA ARG A 38 -15.06 -6.79 -7.96
C ARG A 38 -15.22 -8.08 -8.74
N ASN A 39 -14.65 -8.14 -9.95
CA ASN A 39 -14.58 -9.36 -10.73
C ASN A 39 -13.23 -10.09 -10.56
N SER A 40 -13.09 -11.27 -11.15
CA SER A 40 -11.85 -12.06 -11.12
C SER A 40 -10.68 -11.40 -11.85
N ALA A 41 -10.93 -10.42 -12.74
CA ALA A 41 -9.89 -9.61 -13.36
C ALA A 41 -9.42 -8.45 -12.46
N GLY A 42 -10.01 -8.27 -11.27
CA GLY A 42 -9.70 -7.18 -10.35
C GLY A 42 -10.41 -5.87 -10.68
N GLU A 43 -11.26 -5.83 -11.70
CA GLU A 43 -12.03 -4.65 -12.05
C GLU A 43 -13.15 -4.41 -11.03
N ILE A 44 -13.51 -3.13 -10.85
CA ILE A 44 -14.57 -2.65 -9.95
C ILE A 44 -15.81 -2.32 -10.77
N TYR A 45 -16.99 -2.68 -10.26
CA TYR A 45 -18.23 -2.31 -10.91
C TYR A 45 -18.58 -0.87 -10.60
N VAL A 46 -18.64 -0.04 -11.65
CA VAL A 46 -19.04 1.37 -11.58
C VAL A 46 -20.41 1.51 -12.19
N HIS A 47 -21.31 2.24 -11.53
CA HIS A 47 -22.65 2.49 -12.04
C HIS A 47 -23.01 3.98 -11.96
N ARG A 48 -24.09 4.37 -12.65
CA ARG A 48 -24.61 5.71 -12.62
C ARG A 48 -26.03 5.72 -12.07
N ARG A 49 -26.25 6.58 -11.07
CA ARG A 49 -27.53 6.77 -10.41
C ARG A 49 -28.52 7.46 -11.33
N THR A 50 -29.79 7.10 -11.21
CA THR A 50 -30.87 7.77 -11.97
C THR A 50 -31.08 9.22 -11.56
N PRO A 51 -31.69 10.06 -12.42
CA PRO A 51 -32.04 11.43 -12.06
C PRO A 51 -33.10 11.55 -10.98
N THR A 52 -33.79 10.47 -10.65
CA THR A 52 -34.89 10.42 -9.67
C THR A 52 -34.45 10.20 -8.24
N LYS A 53 -33.16 9.92 -8.02
CA LYS A 53 -32.60 9.74 -6.67
C LYS A 53 -32.69 11.02 -5.85
N ASP A 54 -33.05 10.88 -4.59
CA ASP A 54 -33.28 12.00 -3.63
C ASP A 54 -31.95 12.68 -3.22
N VAL A 55 -30.85 11.96 -3.18
CA VAL A 55 -29.50 12.47 -2.85
C VAL A 55 -28.58 12.17 -4.01
N TYR A 56 -27.85 13.18 -4.47
CA TYR A 56 -26.85 13.09 -5.54
C TYR A 56 -27.38 12.43 -6.84
N PRO A 57 -28.43 12.93 -7.48
CA PRO A 57 -28.93 12.40 -8.75
C PRO A 57 -27.87 12.50 -9.86
N HIS A 58 -27.91 11.54 -10.82
CA HIS A 58 -27.00 11.49 -11.98
C HIS A 58 -25.50 11.30 -11.67
N ARG A 59 -25.13 11.08 -10.42
CA ARG A 59 -23.71 10.84 -10.09
C ARG A 59 -23.33 9.41 -10.35
N TYR A 60 -22.06 9.23 -10.65
CA TYR A 60 -21.41 7.92 -10.69
C TYR A 60 -21.14 7.43 -9.29
N ASP A 61 -21.18 6.10 -9.11
CA ASP A 61 -20.86 5.42 -7.88
C ASP A 61 -20.12 4.13 -8.18
N PHE A 62 -19.28 3.70 -7.26
CA PHE A 62 -18.57 2.41 -7.34
C PHE A 62 -18.82 1.53 -6.10
N ALA A 63 -19.87 1.85 -5.35
CA ALA A 63 -20.42 1.01 -4.29
C ALA A 63 -21.94 0.97 -4.39
N ALA A 64 -22.52 -0.21 -4.46
CA ALA A 64 -23.95 -0.38 -4.32
C ALA A 64 -24.33 -0.36 -2.84
N GLY A 65 -25.43 0.30 -2.48
CA GLY A 65 -25.83 0.35 -1.08
C GLY A 65 -26.89 1.37 -0.75
N GLY A 66 -27.28 1.38 0.52
CA GLY A 66 -28.37 2.22 0.98
C GLY A 66 -28.44 2.40 2.49
N VAL A 67 -29.56 2.91 2.93
CA VAL A 67 -29.82 3.22 4.34
C VAL A 67 -30.18 1.94 5.10
N VAL A 68 -29.66 1.79 6.32
CA VAL A 68 -30.02 0.70 7.24
C VAL A 68 -31.38 1.00 7.86
N ALA A 69 -32.36 0.12 7.67
CA ALA A 69 -33.68 0.26 8.24
C ALA A 69 -33.67 0.08 9.78
N ALA A 70 -34.69 0.60 10.45
CA ALA A 70 -34.79 0.47 11.91
C ALA A 70 -34.94 -1.00 12.33
N GLY A 71 -33.95 -1.49 13.07
CA GLY A 71 -33.89 -2.88 13.54
C GLY A 71 -33.27 -3.86 12.55
N GLU A 72 -32.82 -3.40 11.38
CA GLU A 72 -32.08 -4.18 10.40
C GLU A 72 -30.60 -4.27 10.81
N ASP A 73 -29.96 -5.44 10.57
CA ASP A 73 -28.52 -5.56 10.71
C ASP A 73 -27.84 -4.96 9.46
N PRO A 74 -26.71 -4.25 9.58
CA PRO A 74 -26.00 -3.68 8.42
C PRO A 74 -25.60 -4.71 7.36
N TYR A 75 -25.31 -5.96 7.76
CA TYR A 75 -25.01 -7.04 6.83
C TYR A 75 -26.25 -7.45 6.02
N ASP A 76 -27.43 -7.55 6.68
CA ASP A 76 -28.67 -7.89 5.98
C ASP A 76 -29.07 -6.74 5.03
N ALA A 77 -28.87 -5.48 5.46
CA ALA A 77 -29.13 -4.31 4.63
C ALA A 77 -28.29 -4.32 3.34
N VAL A 78 -26.98 -4.58 3.43
CA VAL A 78 -26.12 -4.59 2.24
C VAL A 78 -26.43 -5.75 1.29
N VAL A 79 -26.82 -6.92 1.82
CA VAL A 79 -27.27 -8.07 0.98
C VAL A 79 -28.54 -7.70 0.21
N ARG A 80 -29.49 -7.05 0.85
CA ARG A 80 -30.71 -6.58 0.21
C ARG A 80 -30.44 -5.54 -0.88
N GLU A 81 -29.64 -4.51 -0.59
CA GLU A 81 -29.28 -3.45 -1.54
C GLU A 81 -28.52 -3.98 -2.75
N LEU A 82 -27.62 -4.94 -2.55
CA LEU A 82 -26.87 -5.58 -3.63
C LEU A 82 -27.78 -6.36 -4.59
N ASP A 83 -28.80 -7.05 -4.08
CA ASP A 83 -29.82 -7.72 -4.89
C ASP A 83 -30.71 -6.69 -5.59
N GLU A 84 -31.21 -5.68 -4.88
CA GLU A 84 -32.12 -4.68 -5.42
C GLU A 84 -31.45 -3.85 -6.54
N GLU A 85 -30.28 -3.26 -6.30
CA GLU A 85 -29.62 -2.36 -7.25
C GLU A 85 -28.93 -3.09 -8.42
N LEU A 86 -28.25 -4.21 -8.15
CA LEU A 86 -27.39 -4.91 -9.13
C LEU A 86 -27.85 -6.34 -9.47
N GLY A 87 -28.85 -6.89 -8.80
CA GLY A 87 -29.33 -8.25 -9.01
C GLY A 87 -28.32 -9.33 -8.66
N ILE A 88 -27.41 -9.05 -7.73
CA ILE A 88 -26.36 -9.96 -7.29
C ILE A 88 -26.78 -10.63 -5.98
N THR A 89 -26.83 -11.96 -5.99
CA THR A 89 -27.28 -12.76 -4.84
C THR A 89 -26.38 -13.97 -4.62
N GLY A 90 -26.41 -14.50 -3.39
CA GLY A 90 -25.72 -15.75 -3.05
C GLY A 90 -24.20 -15.63 -3.01
N VAL A 91 -23.68 -14.41 -2.87
CA VAL A 91 -22.25 -14.13 -2.71
C VAL A 91 -21.88 -13.98 -1.24
N GLU A 92 -20.66 -14.31 -0.88
CA GLU A 92 -20.09 -14.01 0.42
C GLU A 92 -19.59 -12.58 0.45
N LEU A 93 -19.99 -11.81 1.46
CA LEU A 93 -19.54 -10.45 1.67
C LEU A 93 -18.44 -10.41 2.72
N SER A 94 -17.31 -9.83 2.38
CA SER A 94 -16.22 -9.53 3.32
C SER A 94 -16.32 -8.08 3.78
N ARG A 95 -16.17 -7.84 5.08
CA ARG A 95 -16.14 -6.48 5.63
C ARG A 95 -14.85 -5.77 5.23
N LEU A 96 -14.96 -4.56 4.71
CA LEU A 96 -13.82 -3.71 4.36
C LEU A 96 -13.46 -2.73 5.47
N ALA A 97 -14.43 -1.90 5.87
CA ALA A 97 -14.19 -0.82 6.83
C ALA A 97 -15.50 -0.34 7.46
N GLU A 98 -15.37 0.51 8.48
CA GLU A 98 -16.40 1.45 8.92
C GLU A 98 -15.83 2.86 8.85
N GLY A 99 -16.68 3.83 8.52
CA GLY A 99 -16.29 5.23 8.46
C GLY A 99 -17.47 6.15 8.72
N ASP A 100 -17.19 7.38 9.04
CA ASP A 100 -18.21 8.42 9.19
C ASP A 100 -18.12 9.39 8.03
N TYR A 101 -19.28 9.75 7.47
CA TYR A 101 -19.39 10.79 6.45
C TYR A 101 -20.48 11.78 6.81
N ALA A 102 -20.22 13.07 6.58
CA ALA A 102 -21.20 14.12 6.76
C ALA A 102 -20.92 15.28 5.81
N ASP A 103 -22.01 15.77 5.16
CA ASP A 103 -22.02 17.01 4.42
C ASP A 103 -23.39 17.71 4.57
N ASP A 104 -23.69 18.70 3.73
CA ASP A 104 -24.95 19.45 3.81
C ASP A 104 -26.20 18.60 3.42
N HIS A 105 -26.01 17.42 2.84
CA HIS A 105 -27.07 16.57 2.28
C HIS A 105 -27.30 15.28 3.06
N THR A 106 -26.24 14.74 3.69
CA THR A 106 -26.33 13.46 4.41
C THR A 106 -25.31 13.39 5.53
N SER A 107 -25.66 12.66 6.60
CA SER A 107 -24.77 12.39 7.73
C SER A 107 -24.98 10.95 8.18
N TYR A 108 -23.95 10.10 8.10
CA TYR A 108 -24.10 8.68 8.43
C TYR A 108 -22.82 8.01 8.89
N ARG A 109 -23.00 6.86 9.55
CA ARG A 109 -21.94 5.86 9.73
C ARG A 109 -22.09 4.81 8.65
N ALA A 110 -21.01 4.64 7.87
CA ALA A 110 -20.91 3.66 6.81
C ALA A 110 -20.44 2.30 7.33
N TYR A 111 -21.09 1.25 6.86
CA TYR A 111 -20.66 -0.15 6.99
C TYR A 111 -20.30 -0.65 5.60
N LEU A 112 -18.99 -0.80 5.32
CA LEU A 112 -18.47 -1.05 3.99
C LEU A 112 -18.05 -2.49 3.82
N TYR A 113 -18.44 -3.07 2.69
CA TYR A 113 -18.19 -4.49 2.34
C TYR A 113 -17.60 -4.60 0.94
N THR A 114 -17.13 -5.79 0.59
CA THR A 114 -16.76 -6.17 -0.77
C THR A 114 -17.22 -7.59 -1.08
N CYS A 115 -17.43 -7.87 -2.35
CA CYS A 115 -17.66 -9.23 -2.86
C CYS A 115 -16.99 -9.43 -4.22
N ALA A 116 -16.80 -10.72 -4.57
CA ALA A 116 -16.38 -11.13 -5.91
C ALA A 116 -17.61 -11.55 -6.74
N TRP A 117 -17.67 -11.09 -8.02
CA TRP A 117 -18.75 -11.42 -8.92
C TRP A 117 -18.30 -11.41 -10.39
N ASP A 118 -18.45 -12.54 -11.08
CA ASP A 118 -18.16 -12.67 -12.51
C ASP A 118 -19.43 -12.91 -13.36
N GLY A 119 -20.58 -12.91 -12.70
CA GLY A 119 -21.87 -13.13 -13.37
C GLY A 119 -22.43 -11.85 -14.02
N PRO A 120 -23.60 -11.98 -14.65
CA PRO A 120 -24.29 -10.81 -15.21
C PRO A 120 -24.78 -9.88 -14.08
N VAL A 121 -24.72 -8.57 -14.34
CA VAL A 121 -25.29 -7.54 -13.47
C VAL A 121 -26.64 -7.10 -14.07
N LYS A 122 -27.67 -7.05 -13.23
CA LYS A 122 -29.00 -6.63 -13.63
C LYS A 122 -29.43 -5.41 -12.80
N HIS A 123 -29.44 -4.26 -13.43
CA HIS A 123 -29.81 -3.00 -12.78
C HIS A 123 -31.31 -2.97 -12.43
N GLN A 124 -31.59 -2.36 -11.29
CA GLN A 124 -32.93 -1.84 -10.99
C GLN A 124 -33.12 -0.50 -11.74
N PRO A 125 -34.01 -0.43 -12.75
CA PRO A 125 -34.10 0.74 -13.63
C PRO A 125 -34.47 2.06 -12.93
N GLU A 126 -35.10 1.97 -11.77
CA GLU A 126 -35.49 3.13 -10.95
C GLU A 126 -34.30 3.75 -10.22
N GLU A 127 -33.20 2.98 -10.04
CA GLU A 127 -32.05 3.37 -9.23
C GLU A 127 -30.77 3.52 -10.04
N VAL A 128 -30.53 2.64 -11.01
CA VAL A 128 -29.30 2.54 -11.79
C VAL A 128 -29.60 2.65 -13.29
N GLU A 129 -29.08 3.68 -13.96
CA GLU A 129 -29.30 3.91 -15.39
C GLU A 129 -28.18 3.35 -16.30
N TRP A 130 -26.98 3.13 -15.74
CA TRP A 130 -25.81 2.65 -16.46
C TRP A 130 -24.84 1.97 -15.52
N GLY A 131 -24.01 1.03 -16.04
CA GLY A 131 -22.89 0.46 -15.30
C GLY A 131 -21.90 -0.27 -16.20
N ALA A 132 -20.65 -0.35 -15.74
CA ALA A 132 -19.55 -1.02 -16.41
C ALA A 132 -18.48 -1.46 -15.42
N TRP A 133 -17.70 -2.47 -15.81
CA TRP A 133 -16.47 -2.86 -15.14
C TRP A 133 -15.35 -1.90 -15.53
N MET A 134 -14.54 -1.47 -14.54
CA MET A 134 -13.38 -0.60 -14.75
C MET A 134 -12.20 -1.10 -13.93
N SER A 135 -11.00 -1.04 -14.49
CA SER A 135 -9.78 -1.26 -13.71
C SER A 135 -9.68 -0.19 -12.60
N PRO A 136 -9.05 -0.50 -11.44
CA PRO A 136 -8.82 0.51 -10.42
C PRO A 136 -8.08 1.75 -10.94
N ALA A 137 -7.11 1.58 -11.85
CA ALA A 137 -6.36 2.68 -12.45
C ALA A 137 -7.25 3.57 -13.33
N ASP A 138 -8.11 2.97 -14.19
CA ASP A 138 -9.07 3.72 -15.01
C ASP A 138 -10.09 4.45 -14.14
N LEU A 139 -10.56 3.80 -13.06
CA LEU A 139 -11.50 4.43 -12.12
C LEU A 139 -10.89 5.64 -11.43
N VAL A 140 -9.64 5.53 -10.93
CA VAL A 140 -8.91 6.66 -10.32
C VAL A 140 -8.74 7.80 -11.32
N ALA A 141 -8.38 7.52 -12.57
CA ALA A 141 -8.26 8.54 -13.61
C ALA A 141 -9.57 9.29 -13.89
N LYS A 142 -10.74 8.69 -13.54
CA LYS A 142 -12.04 9.34 -13.71
C LYS A 142 -12.50 10.17 -12.51
N PHE A 143 -11.82 10.12 -11.37
CA PHE A 143 -12.26 10.87 -10.18
C PHE A 143 -12.35 12.38 -10.41
N ASP A 144 -11.49 12.96 -11.23
CA ASP A 144 -11.51 14.38 -11.59
C ASP A 144 -12.37 14.70 -12.81
N GLU A 145 -12.67 13.70 -13.66
CA GLU A 145 -13.43 13.90 -14.90
C GLU A 145 -14.94 13.70 -14.71
N TRP A 146 -15.32 12.73 -13.88
CA TRP A 146 -16.71 12.35 -13.67
C TRP A 146 -17.23 12.84 -12.33
N SER A 147 -18.53 13.17 -12.27
CA SER A 147 -19.19 13.56 -11.04
C SER A 147 -19.54 12.32 -10.21
N PHE A 148 -18.61 11.85 -9.39
CA PHE A 148 -18.85 10.75 -8.46
C PHE A 148 -19.62 11.17 -7.22
N MET A 149 -20.15 10.19 -6.52
CA MET A 149 -20.68 10.31 -5.16
C MET A 149 -19.54 10.78 -4.23
N PRO A 150 -19.69 11.93 -3.56
CA PRO A 150 -18.59 12.49 -2.75
C PRO A 150 -18.27 11.63 -1.52
N ASP A 151 -19.27 10.98 -0.95
CA ASP A 151 -19.15 10.08 0.18
C ASP A 151 -18.42 8.79 -0.20
N THR A 152 -18.73 8.18 -1.34
CA THR A 152 -18.03 6.97 -1.83
C THR A 152 -16.58 7.28 -2.14
N VAL A 153 -16.29 8.43 -2.77
CA VAL A 153 -14.91 8.87 -3.01
C VAL A 153 -14.16 9.12 -1.70
N ALA A 154 -14.80 9.75 -0.72
CA ALA A 154 -14.18 10.02 0.58
C ALA A 154 -13.88 8.72 1.37
N LEU A 155 -14.82 7.77 1.36
CA LEU A 155 -14.74 6.56 2.17
C LEU A 155 -13.95 5.41 1.51
N LEU A 156 -14.12 5.20 0.21
CA LEU A 156 -13.51 4.09 -0.54
C LEU A 156 -12.45 4.52 -1.56
N GLY A 157 -12.39 5.82 -1.90
CA GLY A 157 -11.39 6.34 -2.83
C GLY A 157 -9.96 6.02 -2.43
N PRO A 158 -9.53 6.18 -1.15
CA PRO A 158 -8.20 5.78 -0.70
C PRO A 158 -7.89 4.30 -0.97
N LEU A 159 -8.85 3.40 -0.75
CA LEU A 159 -8.70 1.97 -1.03
C LEU A 159 -8.56 1.70 -2.53
N VAL A 160 -9.38 2.35 -3.37
CA VAL A 160 -9.32 2.19 -4.84
C VAL A 160 -8.00 2.72 -5.39
N ARG A 161 -7.48 3.84 -4.86
CA ARG A 161 -6.14 4.35 -5.21
C ARG A 161 -5.06 3.33 -4.87
N THR A 162 -5.11 2.77 -3.65
CA THR A 162 -4.19 1.68 -3.27
C THR A 162 -4.32 0.48 -4.22
N TYR A 163 -5.53 0.09 -4.60
CA TYR A 163 -5.73 -0.99 -5.58
C TYR A 163 -5.12 -0.68 -6.95
N ALA A 164 -5.14 0.58 -7.37
CA ALA A 164 -4.55 1.02 -8.64
C ALA A 164 -3.02 0.90 -8.65
N THR A 165 -2.35 0.91 -7.49
CA THR A 165 -0.89 0.77 -7.37
C THR A 165 -0.42 -0.69 -7.25
N ILE A 166 -1.33 -1.63 -6.97
CA ILE A 166 -0.98 -3.05 -6.85
C ILE A 166 -0.89 -3.66 -8.25
N THR A 167 0.34 -3.90 -8.68
CA THR A 167 0.64 -4.59 -9.95
C THR A 167 1.14 -6.01 -9.69
N ASP A 168 1.01 -6.90 -10.71
CA ASP A 168 1.59 -8.25 -10.67
C ASP A 168 3.06 -8.25 -11.16
N ASP A 169 3.73 -7.08 -11.20
CA ASP A 169 5.08 -6.94 -11.75
C ASP A 169 6.20 -7.17 -10.73
N GLY A 170 5.86 -7.48 -9.47
CA GLY A 170 6.82 -7.74 -8.41
C GLY A 170 7.83 -8.83 -8.79
N TRP A 171 9.13 -8.56 -8.56
CA TRP A 171 10.23 -9.47 -8.91
C TRP A 171 10.22 -10.78 -8.14
N ASP A 172 10.01 -10.72 -6.86
CA ASP A 172 10.11 -11.85 -5.94
C ASP A 172 8.79 -12.60 -5.76
N SER A 173 7.67 -11.88 -5.77
CA SER A 173 6.35 -12.47 -5.53
C SER A 173 5.30 -11.92 -6.48
N ARG A 174 4.34 -12.77 -6.81
CA ARG A 174 3.07 -12.37 -7.40
C ARG A 174 2.17 -11.80 -6.31
N ALA A 175 1.57 -10.64 -6.55
CA ALA A 175 0.64 -10.01 -5.62
C ALA A 175 -0.78 -9.96 -6.22
N TRP A 176 -1.79 -10.26 -5.40
CA TRP A 176 -3.19 -10.07 -5.77
C TRP A 176 -4.06 -9.80 -4.54
N LEU A 177 -5.18 -9.14 -4.77
CA LEU A 177 -6.14 -8.77 -3.74
C LEU A 177 -7.27 -9.78 -3.62
N ASP A 178 -7.64 -10.06 -2.37
CA ASP A 178 -8.83 -10.81 -2.01
C ASP A 178 -9.52 -10.09 -0.83
N GLY A 179 -10.54 -9.30 -1.13
CA GLY A 179 -11.15 -8.39 -0.17
C GLY A 179 -10.14 -7.40 0.40
N GLU A 180 -10.02 -7.37 1.71
CA GLU A 180 -9.05 -6.55 2.46
C GLU A 180 -7.65 -7.19 2.56
N TRP A 181 -7.43 -8.34 1.93
CA TRP A 181 -6.19 -9.09 1.99
C TRP A 181 -5.36 -8.92 0.72
N LEU A 182 -4.11 -8.55 0.89
CA LEU A 182 -3.08 -8.67 -0.13
C LEU A 182 -2.39 -10.02 0.04
N ASN A 183 -2.52 -10.87 -0.98
CA ASN A 183 -1.84 -12.17 -1.05
C ASN A 183 -0.53 -12.01 -1.80
N ARG A 184 0.52 -12.69 -1.36
CA ARG A 184 1.84 -12.73 -2.01
C ARG A 184 2.26 -14.19 -2.17
N GLU A 185 2.44 -14.63 -3.42
CA GLU A 185 2.93 -15.95 -3.79
C GLU A 185 4.35 -15.84 -4.35
N PRO A 186 5.32 -16.63 -3.89
CA PRO A 186 6.68 -16.56 -4.39
C PRO A 186 6.74 -17.01 -5.86
N ARG A 187 7.40 -16.23 -6.72
CA ARG A 187 7.64 -16.59 -8.13
C ARG A 187 8.71 -17.67 -8.29
N ARG A 188 9.52 -17.88 -7.26
CA ARG A 188 10.62 -18.84 -7.22
C ARG A 188 10.69 -19.50 -5.85
N ASP A 189 11.04 -20.79 -5.81
CA ASP A 189 11.17 -21.52 -4.55
C ASP A 189 12.14 -20.88 -3.56
N ALA A 190 13.18 -20.22 -4.05
CA ALA A 190 14.18 -19.52 -3.22
C ALA A 190 13.60 -18.32 -2.43
N VAL A 191 12.49 -17.72 -2.88
CA VAL A 191 11.83 -16.57 -2.22
C VAL A 191 10.92 -17.03 -1.08
N ARG A 192 10.33 -18.22 -1.20
CA ARG A 192 9.36 -18.74 -0.22
C ARG A 192 9.84 -18.71 1.24
N PRO A 193 11.08 -19.12 1.58
CA PRO A 193 11.58 -19.04 2.95
C PRO A 193 11.62 -17.59 3.48
N ARG A 194 11.91 -16.61 2.62
CA ARG A 194 11.98 -15.19 2.98
C ARG A 194 10.60 -14.65 3.28
N LEU A 195 9.60 -14.89 2.41
CA LEU A 195 8.19 -14.53 2.68
C LEU A 195 7.68 -15.16 3.98
N LEU A 196 7.99 -16.45 4.22
CA LEU A 196 7.59 -17.11 5.45
C LEU A 196 8.33 -16.57 6.68
N ALA A 197 9.52 -16.01 6.53
CA ALA A 197 10.24 -15.34 7.63
C ALA A 197 9.49 -14.08 8.11
N GLU A 198 8.89 -13.32 7.19
CA GLU A 198 8.07 -12.15 7.54
C GLU A 198 6.93 -12.52 8.52
N THR A 199 6.34 -13.72 8.43
CA THR A 199 5.25 -14.15 9.33
C THR A 199 5.69 -14.33 10.79
N ARG A 200 6.97 -14.38 11.06
CA ARG A 200 7.55 -14.46 12.41
C ARG A 200 8.15 -13.14 12.87
N LEU A 201 8.78 -12.41 11.93
CA LEU A 201 9.42 -11.13 12.21
C LEU A 201 8.38 -10.03 12.43
N MET A 202 7.46 -9.85 11.49
CA MET A 202 6.57 -8.69 11.47
C MET A 202 5.56 -8.61 12.61
N PRO A 203 4.91 -9.70 13.10
CA PRO A 203 4.03 -9.62 14.27
C PRO A 203 4.74 -9.16 15.54
N TRP A 204 6.05 -9.42 15.66
CA TRP A 204 6.86 -8.96 16.78
C TRP A 204 7.38 -7.54 16.59
N LEU A 205 7.72 -7.17 15.35
CA LEU A 205 8.29 -5.87 15.00
C LEU A 205 7.23 -4.77 14.96
N ALA A 206 6.08 -5.01 14.35
CA ALA A 206 5.04 -4.00 14.12
C ALA A 206 4.62 -3.21 15.38
N PRO A 207 4.43 -3.81 16.57
CA PRO A 207 4.10 -3.05 17.77
C PRO A 207 5.20 -2.12 18.30
N GLN A 208 6.43 -2.23 17.77
CA GLN A 208 7.59 -1.45 18.18
C GLN A 208 7.82 -0.25 17.24
N LEU A 209 7.11 -0.20 16.12
CA LEU A 209 7.26 0.84 15.10
C LEU A 209 6.16 1.89 15.21
N PRO A 210 6.47 3.18 14.99
CA PRO A 210 5.50 4.27 15.08
C PRO A 210 4.58 4.42 13.87
N VAL A 211 4.84 3.67 12.78
CA VAL A 211 4.06 3.69 11.55
C VAL A 211 3.54 2.28 11.21
N PRO A 212 2.43 2.15 10.49
CA PRO A 212 1.91 0.86 10.08
C PRO A 212 2.90 0.08 9.20
N VAL A 213 2.98 -1.22 9.40
CA VAL A 213 3.73 -2.16 8.56
C VAL A 213 2.89 -3.42 8.34
N PRO A 214 3.11 -4.19 7.25
CA PRO A 214 2.41 -5.44 7.03
C PRO A 214 2.63 -6.43 8.19
N VAL A 215 1.57 -7.13 8.59
CA VAL A 215 1.65 -8.24 9.54
C VAL A 215 1.17 -9.50 8.83
N PRO A 216 2.05 -10.19 8.09
CA PRO A 216 1.63 -11.30 7.26
C PRO A 216 1.33 -12.56 8.06
N GLU A 217 0.37 -13.33 7.57
CA GLU A 217 0.07 -14.68 8.01
C GLU A 217 0.32 -15.68 6.87
N PRO A 218 0.72 -16.93 7.17
CA PRO A 218 1.01 -17.92 6.16
C PRO A 218 -0.26 -18.42 5.48
N THR A 219 -0.16 -18.71 4.17
CA THR A 219 -1.17 -19.41 3.38
C THR A 219 -0.58 -20.66 2.73
N GLN A 220 -1.41 -21.49 2.07
CA GLN A 220 -0.88 -22.65 1.34
C GLN A 220 0.02 -22.26 0.17
N TYR A 221 -0.16 -21.06 -0.41
CA TYR A 221 0.61 -20.60 -1.57
C TYR A 221 1.77 -19.68 -1.21
N GLY A 222 1.69 -18.95 -0.09
CA GLY A 222 2.69 -17.98 0.33
C GLY A 222 2.30 -17.30 1.63
N VAL A 223 2.07 -16.00 1.58
CA VAL A 223 1.62 -15.19 2.73
C VAL A 223 0.51 -14.24 2.30
N ARG A 224 -0.25 -13.73 3.28
CA ARG A 224 -1.19 -12.64 3.07
C ARG A 224 -1.15 -11.67 4.26
N HIS A 225 -1.46 -10.42 4.02
CA HIS A 225 -1.62 -9.42 5.07
C HIS A 225 -2.76 -8.46 4.73
N ARG A 226 -3.27 -7.71 5.71
CA ARG A 226 -4.23 -6.64 5.47
C ARG A 226 -3.62 -5.59 4.55
N VAL A 227 -4.41 -5.07 3.61
CA VAL A 227 -3.98 -3.96 2.76
C VAL A 227 -3.69 -2.75 3.65
N LEU A 228 -2.51 -2.16 3.50
CA LEU A 228 -2.19 -0.85 4.05
C LEU A 228 -2.64 0.22 3.05
N LEU A 229 -3.32 1.24 3.53
CA LEU A 229 -3.84 2.30 2.69
C LEU A 229 -2.78 3.37 2.43
N GLY A 230 -2.77 3.90 1.23
CA GLY A 230 -1.89 4.97 0.79
C GLY A 230 -1.38 4.74 -0.62
N GLU A 231 -0.77 5.77 -1.16
CA GLU A 231 -0.10 5.77 -2.46
C GLU A 231 1.41 5.83 -2.23
N PRO A 232 2.23 5.29 -3.14
CA PRO A 232 3.67 5.47 -3.08
C PRO A 232 4.06 6.94 -2.94
N LEU A 233 5.12 7.21 -2.20
CA LEU A 233 5.58 8.57 -1.94
C LEU A 233 6.07 9.24 -3.24
N GLU A 234 5.34 10.23 -3.74
CA GLU A 234 5.73 11.05 -4.89
C GLU A 234 6.21 12.44 -4.45
N GLU A 235 5.50 13.06 -3.51
CA GLU A 235 5.82 14.39 -2.99
C GLU A 235 6.31 14.32 -1.56
N GLY A 236 7.42 15.02 -1.28
CA GLY A 236 8.03 15.07 0.02
C GLY A 236 7.54 16.24 0.89
N SER A 237 7.77 16.12 2.18
CA SER A 237 7.62 17.22 3.13
C SER A 237 8.52 17.02 4.35
N THR A 238 8.79 18.11 5.09
CA THR A 238 9.49 18.02 6.37
C THR A 238 8.73 17.19 7.40
N ALA A 239 7.39 17.18 7.33
CA ALA A 239 6.57 16.38 8.23
C ALA A 239 6.75 14.88 7.97
N LEU A 240 6.68 14.43 6.70
CA LEU A 240 6.93 13.04 6.31
C LEU A 240 8.38 12.62 6.63
N GLY A 241 9.36 13.51 6.37
CA GLY A 241 10.76 13.26 6.74
C GLY A 241 10.94 13.03 8.24
N ARG A 242 10.24 13.80 9.09
CA ARG A 242 10.25 13.62 10.56
C ARG A 242 9.64 12.26 10.97
N GLU A 243 8.51 11.89 10.41
CA GLU A 243 7.88 10.58 10.68
C GLU A 243 8.80 9.42 10.27
N LEU A 244 9.48 9.52 9.11
CA LEU A 244 10.49 8.54 8.69
C LEU A 244 11.69 8.49 9.61
N GLY A 245 12.14 9.64 10.13
CA GLY A 245 13.22 9.67 11.11
C GLY A 245 12.86 8.99 12.43
N GLU A 246 11.63 9.19 12.92
CA GLU A 246 11.10 8.48 14.08
C GLU A 246 11.00 6.97 13.82
N PHE A 247 10.51 6.59 12.64
CA PHE A 247 10.43 5.19 12.22
C PHE A 247 11.82 4.53 12.16
N LEU A 248 12.79 5.14 11.47
CA LEU A 248 14.14 4.58 11.35
C LEU A 248 14.86 4.55 12.71
N SER A 249 14.64 5.53 13.57
CA SER A 249 15.18 5.51 14.94
C SER A 249 14.66 4.33 15.73
N ALA A 250 13.36 4.03 15.62
CA ALA A 250 12.75 2.87 16.27
C ALA A 250 13.24 1.54 15.66
N LEU A 251 13.28 1.44 14.31
CA LEU A 251 13.73 0.25 13.60
C LEU A 251 15.18 -0.11 13.93
N HIS A 252 16.09 0.87 13.85
CA HIS A 252 17.52 0.64 14.08
C HIS A 252 17.87 0.44 15.56
N ALA A 253 16.96 0.76 16.50
CA ALA A 253 17.12 0.51 17.92
C ALA A 253 16.66 -0.89 18.35
N VAL A 254 16.00 -1.64 17.46
CA VAL A 254 15.55 -3.01 17.73
C VAL A 254 16.76 -3.93 17.98
N ASP A 255 16.63 -4.87 18.92
CA ASP A 255 17.70 -5.86 19.19
C ASP A 255 17.96 -6.74 17.95
N PRO A 256 19.16 -6.66 17.33
CA PRO A 256 19.48 -7.40 16.12
C PRO A 256 19.45 -8.91 16.32
N ALA A 257 19.80 -9.41 17.52
CA ALA A 257 19.79 -10.84 17.80
C ALA A 257 18.37 -11.39 17.88
N GLU A 258 17.47 -10.64 18.49
CA GLU A 258 16.03 -10.95 18.58
C GLU A 258 15.36 -10.90 17.19
N ALA A 259 15.72 -9.93 16.35
CA ALA A 259 15.23 -9.83 14.98
C ALA A 259 15.69 -11.02 14.12
N ALA A 260 16.99 -11.37 14.18
CA ALA A 260 17.54 -12.52 13.48
C ALA A 260 16.91 -13.85 13.94
N ALA A 261 16.66 -14.03 15.24
CA ALA A 261 15.97 -15.20 15.78
C ALA A 261 14.54 -15.36 15.25
N ARG A 262 13.89 -14.26 14.78
CA ARG A 262 12.54 -14.23 14.22
C ARG A 262 12.50 -14.26 12.70
N GLY A 263 13.65 -14.24 12.03
CA GLY A 263 13.71 -14.48 10.59
C GLY A 263 14.30 -13.37 9.75
N ALA A 264 14.71 -12.23 10.34
CA ALA A 264 15.57 -11.28 9.64
C ALA A 264 16.87 -11.98 9.24
N VAL A 265 17.41 -11.66 8.07
CA VAL A 265 18.69 -12.23 7.63
C VAL A 265 19.78 -11.82 8.62
N ASP A 266 20.47 -12.79 9.21
CA ASP A 266 21.52 -12.51 10.20
C ASP A 266 22.75 -11.83 9.57
N ALA A 267 23.53 -11.14 10.41
CA ALA A 267 24.67 -10.34 9.98
C ALA A 267 25.74 -11.14 9.20
N ALA A 268 25.94 -12.42 9.53
CA ALA A 268 26.95 -13.24 8.85
C ALA A 268 26.47 -13.66 7.46
N THR A 269 25.19 -14.07 7.35
CA THR A 269 24.55 -14.41 6.08
C THR A 269 24.47 -13.19 5.16
N ALA A 270 24.03 -12.03 5.66
CA ALA A 270 23.99 -10.78 4.93
C ALA A 270 25.39 -10.35 4.44
N ALA A 271 26.44 -10.51 5.31
CA ALA A 271 27.82 -10.21 4.94
C ALA A 271 28.32 -11.13 3.81
N ALA A 272 28.03 -12.43 3.88
CA ALA A 272 28.46 -13.38 2.87
C ALA A 272 27.79 -13.08 1.51
N ALA A 273 26.48 -12.85 1.49
CA ALA A 273 25.74 -12.49 0.28
C ALA A 273 26.27 -11.20 -0.35
N LYS A 274 26.51 -10.16 0.46
CA LYS A 274 27.07 -8.89 -0.01
C LYS A 274 28.47 -9.06 -0.59
N THR A 275 29.32 -9.90 0.02
CA THR A 275 30.66 -10.18 -0.50
C THR A 275 30.60 -10.81 -1.88
N VAL A 276 29.73 -11.80 -2.07
CA VAL A 276 29.53 -12.43 -3.39
C VAL A 276 29.08 -11.40 -4.42
N PHE A 277 28.07 -10.61 -4.11
CA PHE A 277 27.58 -9.55 -5.00
C PHE A 277 28.68 -8.55 -5.40
N LEU A 278 29.47 -8.07 -4.43
CA LEU A 278 30.55 -7.12 -4.71
C LEU A 278 31.66 -7.74 -5.56
N ASP A 279 31.98 -9.03 -5.38
CA ASP A 279 32.96 -9.75 -6.18
C ASP A 279 32.46 -9.96 -7.62
N GLU A 280 31.17 -10.27 -7.79
CA GLU A 280 30.53 -10.34 -9.11
C GLU A 280 30.50 -8.98 -9.80
N CYS A 281 30.20 -7.89 -9.08
CA CYS A 281 30.31 -6.54 -9.63
C CYS A 281 31.74 -6.21 -10.08
N ARG A 282 32.77 -6.55 -9.31
CA ARG A 282 34.17 -6.36 -9.71
C ARG A 282 34.51 -7.13 -10.98
N ALA A 283 34.02 -8.36 -11.10
CA ALA A 283 34.33 -9.24 -12.22
C ALA A 283 33.53 -8.93 -13.49
N GLN A 284 32.27 -8.54 -13.36
CA GLN A 284 31.33 -8.47 -14.48
C GLN A 284 30.91 -7.03 -14.84
N VAL A 285 30.77 -6.13 -13.85
CA VAL A 285 30.26 -4.76 -14.09
C VAL A 285 31.40 -3.77 -14.32
N VAL A 286 32.47 -3.81 -13.50
CA VAL A 286 33.63 -2.89 -13.66
C VAL A 286 34.22 -2.92 -15.07
N PRO A 287 34.42 -4.09 -15.73
CA PRO A 287 34.93 -4.13 -17.09
C PRO A 287 34.04 -3.46 -18.16
N LEU A 288 32.76 -3.26 -17.89
CA LEU A 288 31.82 -2.59 -18.80
C LEU A 288 31.91 -1.07 -18.71
N LEU A 289 32.49 -0.54 -17.63
CA LEU A 289 32.72 0.88 -17.45
C LEU A 289 33.89 1.39 -18.29
N PRO A 290 33.90 2.67 -18.67
CA PRO A 290 35.08 3.27 -19.32
C PRO A 290 36.28 3.28 -18.36
N ALA A 291 37.50 3.17 -18.92
CA ALA A 291 38.75 2.96 -18.15
C ALA A 291 38.96 3.99 -17.02
N HIS A 292 38.56 5.24 -17.23
CA HIS A 292 38.71 6.29 -16.22
C HIS A 292 37.82 6.08 -14.97
N ALA A 293 36.74 5.31 -15.07
CA ALA A 293 35.83 4.99 -13.99
C ALA A 293 36.21 3.73 -13.20
N HIS A 294 37.17 2.91 -13.68
CA HIS A 294 37.54 1.64 -13.01
C HIS A 294 38.07 1.85 -11.60
N GLN A 295 39.00 2.81 -11.41
CA GLN A 295 39.60 3.04 -10.11
C GLN A 295 38.58 3.60 -9.08
N PRO A 296 37.77 4.64 -9.38
CA PRO A 296 36.68 5.09 -8.50
C PRO A 296 35.68 3.99 -8.17
N ALA A 297 35.30 3.15 -9.16
CA ALA A 297 34.40 2.02 -8.98
C ALA A 297 34.96 1.00 -7.97
N LEU A 298 36.21 0.59 -8.12
CA LEU A 298 36.87 -0.36 -7.20
C LEU A 298 36.98 0.20 -5.78
N GLU A 299 37.26 1.51 -5.65
CA GLU A 299 37.31 2.20 -4.36
C GLU A 299 35.92 2.20 -3.67
N LEU A 300 34.85 2.52 -4.41
CA LEU A 300 33.48 2.42 -3.90
C LEU A 300 33.16 1.02 -3.39
N LEU A 301 33.37 -0.01 -4.24
CA LEU A 301 33.12 -1.41 -3.89
C LEU A 301 33.97 -1.90 -2.68
N GLY A 302 35.09 -1.23 -2.39
CA GLY A 302 35.90 -1.50 -1.22
C GLY A 302 35.38 -0.86 0.08
N ARG A 303 34.69 0.28 0.00
CA ARG A 303 34.19 1.01 1.17
C ARG A 303 32.87 0.45 1.71
N VAL A 304 31.97 -0.01 0.85
CA VAL A 304 30.59 -0.42 1.22
C VAL A 304 30.50 -1.66 2.11
N ALA A 305 31.60 -2.39 2.32
CA ALA A 305 31.55 -3.76 2.85
C ALA A 305 31.37 -3.96 4.37
N ALA A 306 31.41 -2.91 5.25
CA ALA A 306 31.96 -3.20 6.59
C ALA A 306 31.02 -3.15 7.80
N THR A 307 29.86 -2.50 7.80
CA THR A 307 29.10 -2.30 9.05
C THR A 307 27.75 -3.05 9.03
N ARG A 308 27.46 -3.82 10.09
CA ARG A 308 26.19 -4.55 10.25
C ARG A 308 25.81 -4.56 11.71
N THR A 309 25.01 -3.57 12.11
CA THR A 309 24.78 -3.29 13.53
C THR A 309 23.32 -3.14 13.90
N ALA A 310 22.41 -3.04 12.92
CA ALA A 310 21.00 -2.81 13.17
C ALA A 310 20.11 -3.66 12.25
N LEU A 311 18.86 -3.88 12.64
CA LEU A 311 17.84 -4.31 11.71
C LEU A 311 17.56 -3.18 10.73
N VAL A 312 17.68 -3.47 9.43
CA VAL A 312 17.39 -2.54 8.34
C VAL A 312 16.30 -3.11 7.45
N HIS A 313 15.55 -2.23 6.79
CA HIS A 313 14.59 -2.60 5.75
C HIS A 313 15.31 -3.17 4.52
N ALA A 314 16.45 -2.57 4.19
CA ALA A 314 17.38 -2.88 3.12
C ALA A 314 16.91 -2.54 1.69
N ASP A 315 15.62 -2.23 1.50
CA ASP A 315 15.02 -1.84 0.22
C ASP A 315 14.06 -0.64 0.41
N LEU A 316 14.47 0.38 1.16
CA LEU A 316 13.63 1.54 1.46
C LEU A 316 13.73 2.59 0.35
N GLY A 317 12.71 2.64 -0.51
CA GLY A 317 12.53 3.61 -1.59
C GLY A 317 11.13 4.25 -1.53
N SER A 318 10.88 5.20 -2.45
CA SER A 318 9.59 5.89 -2.54
C SER A 318 8.41 4.94 -2.75
N GLU A 319 8.61 3.89 -3.52
CA GLU A 319 7.64 2.85 -3.85
C GLU A 319 7.20 2.01 -2.65
N HIS A 320 8.02 1.93 -1.60
CA HIS A 320 7.75 1.15 -0.39
C HIS A 320 7.25 2.01 0.79
N ILE A 321 7.15 3.33 0.61
CA ILE A 321 6.60 4.27 1.58
C ILE A 321 5.23 4.73 1.10
N LEU A 322 4.17 4.24 1.73
CA LEU A 322 2.81 4.64 1.41
C LEU A 322 2.44 5.91 2.17
N VAL A 323 1.83 6.86 1.47
CA VAL A 323 1.35 8.13 2.04
C VAL A 323 -0.16 8.22 1.91
N GLN A 324 -0.83 8.57 2.99
CA GLN A 324 -2.27 8.84 3.04
C GLN A 324 -2.50 10.12 3.84
N ASP A 325 -3.28 11.06 3.29
CA ASP A 325 -3.64 12.32 3.95
C ASP A 325 -2.43 13.10 4.51
N GLY A 326 -1.30 13.07 3.78
CA GLY A 326 -0.07 13.77 4.15
C GLY A 326 0.71 13.12 5.31
N ARG A 327 0.40 11.87 5.68
CA ARG A 327 1.05 11.06 6.70
C ARG A 327 1.52 9.73 6.13
N ILE A 328 2.46 9.07 6.81
CA ILE A 328 2.87 7.71 6.42
C ILE A 328 1.73 6.75 6.75
N GLY A 329 1.09 6.21 5.71
CA GLY A 329 0.06 5.18 5.79
C GLY A 329 0.62 3.78 6.01
N GLY A 330 1.88 3.55 5.61
CA GLY A 330 2.58 2.29 5.83
C GLY A 330 3.93 2.21 5.15
N ILE A 331 4.76 1.27 5.63
CA ILE A 331 6.03 0.89 4.99
C ILE A 331 5.96 -0.59 4.65
N ILE A 332 6.09 -0.91 3.36
CA ILE A 332 5.83 -2.24 2.78
C ILE A 332 7.10 -2.88 2.23
N ASP A 333 7.02 -4.14 1.85
CA ASP A 333 8.06 -5.00 1.27
C ASP A 333 9.28 -5.25 2.15
N TRP A 334 9.06 -6.06 3.17
CA TRP A 334 10.05 -6.44 4.17
C TRP A 334 10.86 -7.71 3.82
N THR A 335 10.75 -8.18 2.57
CA THR A 335 11.38 -9.45 2.13
C THR A 335 12.90 -9.42 2.25
N ASP A 336 13.51 -8.24 2.16
CA ASP A 336 14.95 -8.02 2.23
C ASP A 336 15.50 -7.65 3.62
N ALA A 337 14.62 -7.58 4.64
CA ALA A 337 15.01 -7.17 5.99
C ALA A 337 16.20 -8.00 6.54
N GLU A 338 17.28 -7.32 6.89
CA GLU A 338 18.53 -7.95 7.32
C GLU A 338 19.17 -7.23 8.52
N ILE A 339 20.08 -7.90 9.20
CA ILE A 339 21.00 -7.22 10.12
C ILE A 339 22.10 -6.59 9.28
N GLY A 340 21.95 -5.30 9.03
CA GLY A 340 22.71 -4.54 8.05
C GLY A 340 23.31 -3.25 8.57
N ASP A 341 23.71 -2.41 7.61
CA ASP A 341 24.23 -1.07 7.86
C ASP A 341 23.06 -0.07 7.88
N PRO A 342 22.78 0.66 8.98
CA PRO A 342 21.74 1.70 9.02
C PRO A 342 21.85 2.73 7.89
N ALA A 343 23.03 2.94 7.35
CA ALA A 343 23.25 3.85 6.23
C ALA A 343 22.55 3.43 4.93
N LEU A 344 22.22 2.13 4.80
CA LEU A 344 21.51 1.60 3.63
C LEU A 344 20.10 2.19 3.54
N ASP A 345 19.33 2.18 4.63
CA ASP A 345 17.98 2.76 4.67
C ASP A 345 17.97 4.30 4.53
N LEU A 346 19.09 4.94 4.80
CA LEU A 346 19.28 6.38 4.63
C LEU A 346 19.73 6.76 3.22
N SER A 347 20.14 5.80 2.39
CA SER A 347 20.79 6.05 1.12
C SER A 347 19.94 6.90 0.16
N TRP A 348 18.72 6.47 -0.08
CA TRP A 348 17.75 7.21 -0.91
C TRP A 348 17.27 8.49 -0.20
N LEU A 349 16.91 8.42 1.08
CA LEU A 349 16.35 9.54 1.85
C LEU A 349 17.26 10.76 1.92
N LEU A 350 18.57 10.57 1.89
CA LEU A 350 19.54 11.65 1.99
C LEU A 350 20.03 12.19 0.64
N ASN A 351 19.79 11.46 -0.47
CA ASN A 351 20.41 11.77 -1.75
C ASN A 351 19.41 11.94 -2.91
N ASP A 352 18.28 11.22 -2.91
CA ASP A 352 17.29 11.24 -4.03
C ASP A 352 15.84 11.51 -3.58
N ALA A 353 15.57 11.58 -2.26
CA ALA A 353 14.21 11.82 -1.79
C ALA A 353 13.72 13.25 -2.14
N PRO A 354 12.40 13.43 -2.32
CA PRO A 354 11.82 14.73 -2.60
C PRO A 354 12.14 15.79 -1.54
N ASP A 355 12.00 17.07 -1.94
CA ASP A 355 12.32 18.22 -1.09
C ASP A 355 11.67 18.17 0.29
N GLY A 356 12.45 18.57 1.30
CA GLY A 356 12.02 18.60 2.71
C GLY A 356 12.24 17.29 3.48
N MET A 357 12.31 16.14 2.80
CA MET A 357 12.44 14.83 3.47
C MET A 357 13.71 14.72 4.31
N ALA A 358 14.88 15.01 3.72
CA ALA A 358 16.17 14.95 4.43
C ALA A 358 16.26 15.94 5.61
N ALA A 359 15.62 17.12 5.48
CA ALA A 359 15.57 18.10 6.56
C ALA A 359 14.73 17.60 7.75
N GLY A 360 13.54 17.08 7.47
CA GLY A 360 12.66 16.49 8.50
C GLY A 360 13.28 15.28 9.18
N LEU A 361 13.90 14.38 8.39
CA LEU A 361 14.64 13.22 8.90
C LEU A 361 15.71 13.63 9.94
N ALA A 362 16.47 14.68 9.66
CA ALA A 362 17.54 15.17 10.55
C ALA A 362 17.03 15.77 11.88
N GLU A 363 15.72 16.01 12.02
CA GLU A 363 15.13 16.47 13.29
C GLU A 363 14.91 15.32 14.29
N THR A 364 14.76 14.10 13.81
CA THR A 364 14.36 12.94 14.64
C THR A 364 15.31 11.73 14.53
N TYR A 365 16.26 11.79 13.62
CA TYR A 365 17.31 10.77 13.45
C TYR A 365 18.71 11.40 13.51
N ASP A 366 19.61 10.82 14.30
CA ASP A 366 20.99 11.33 14.46
C ASP A 366 21.87 11.00 13.24
N ILE A 367 22.01 11.94 12.33
CA ILE A 367 22.78 11.80 11.09
C ILE A 367 24.19 12.33 11.30
N THR A 368 25.09 11.48 11.77
CA THR A 368 26.52 11.85 11.88
C THR A 368 27.16 12.02 10.49
N PRO A 369 28.25 12.81 10.35
CA PRO A 369 28.99 12.92 9.08
C PRO A 369 29.42 11.55 8.51
N VAL A 370 29.89 10.66 9.36
CA VAL A 370 30.32 9.30 8.97
C VAL A 370 29.14 8.48 8.42
N LEU A 371 27.97 8.60 9.04
CA LEU A 371 26.75 7.91 8.58
C LEU A 371 26.28 8.47 7.23
N ARG A 372 26.37 9.78 7.04
CA ARG A 372 26.04 10.46 5.77
C ARG A 372 26.98 10.01 4.64
N ASP A 373 28.28 9.93 4.89
CA ASP A 373 29.24 9.48 3.89
C ASP A 373 28.97 8.03 3.47
N ARG A 374 28.63 7.15 4.43
CA ARG A 374 28.24 5.76 4.12
C ARG A 374 26.92 5.70 3.36
N ALA A 375 25.93 6.52 3.70
CA ALA A 375 24.66 6.58 2.97
C ALA A 375 24.88 7.02 1.52
N LEU A 376 25.80 7.93 1.26
CA LEU A 376 26.21 8.32 -0.09
C LEU A 376 26.88 7.16 -0.85
N ASP A 377 27.75 6.39 -0.19
CA ASP A 377 28.37 5.20 -0.82
C ASP A 377 27.32 4.13 -1.16
N TRP A 378 26.32 3.91 -0.29
CA TRP A 378 25.17 3.03 -0.59
C TRP A 378 24.32 3.55 -1.75
N HIS A 379 24.07 4.85 -1.80
CA HIS A 379 23.34 5.49 -2.90
C HIS A 379 24.07 5.32 -4.24
N ARG A 380 25.39 5.45 -4.25
CA ARG A 380 26.23 5.19 -5.43
C ARG A 380 26.23 3.73 -5.85
N LEU A 381 26.02 2.81 -4.89
CA LEU A 381 25.95 1.38 -5.18
C LEU A 381 24.58 0.95 -5.73
N ALA A 382 23.50 1.68 -5.48
CA ALA A 382 22.15 1.26 -5.87
C ALA A 382 22.03 0.85 -7.37
N PRO A 383 22.52 1.62 -8.36
CA PRO A 383 22.39 1.19 -9.76
C PRO A 383 23.16 -0.07 -10.13
N TRP A 384 24.13 -0.49 -9.32
CA TRP A 384 24.89 -1.72 -9.58
C TRP A 384 24.02 -2.99 -9.47
N TYR A 385 22.98 -2.96 -8.62
CA TYR A 385 22.02 -4.06 -8.53
C TYR A 385 21.23 -4.21 -9.83
N GLY A 386 20.83 -3.11 -10.47
CA GLY A 386 20.13 -3.10 -11.75
C GLY A 386 21.01 -3.69 -12.87
N VAL A 387 22.28 -3.25 -12.97
CA VAL A 387 23.25 -3.80 -13.95
C VAL A 387 23.47 -5.30 -13.72
N HIS A 388 23.73 -5.69 -12.49
CA HIS A 388 23.98 -7.10 -12.13
C HIS A 388 22.77 -7.98 -12.49
N ARG A 389 21.56 -7.54 -12.14
CA ARG A 389 20.32 -8.21 -12.51
C ARG A 389 20.15 -8.31 -14.02
N GLY A 390 20.37 -7.21 -14.73
CA GLY A 390 20.30 -7.16 -16.18
C GLY A 390 21.23 -8.15 -16.87
N LEU A 391 22.46 -8.30 -16.34
CA LEU A 391 23.42 -9.29 -16.83
C LEU A 391 22.97 -10.73 -16.57
N LEU A 392 22.43 -11.02 -15.38
CA LEU A 392 21.93 -12.35 -15.02
C LEU A 392 20.73 -12.80 -15.87
N LEU A 393 19.87 -11.86 -16.26
CA LEU A 393 18.61 -12.15 -16.95
C LEU A 393 18.68 -11.91 -18.46
N GLY A 394 19.76 -11.33 -18.95
CA GLY A 394 19.89 -10.96 -20.36
C GLY A 394 18.97 -9.79 -20.73
N LEU A 395 18.84 -8.77 -19.88
CA LEU A 395 18.06 -7.55 -20.08
C LEU A 395 19.00 -6.38 -20.45
N PRO A 396 19.25 -6.13 -21.74
CA PRO A 396 20.24 -5.14 -22.17
C PRO A 396 19.89 -3.71 -21.78
N ASP A 397 18.61 -3.36 -21.74
CA ASP A 397 18.14 -2.01 -21.40
C ASP A 397 18.43 -1.69 -19.92
N ASP A 398 18.24 -2.65 -19.02
CA ASP A 398 18.57 -2.53 -17.60
C ASP A 398 20.09 -2.32 -17.40
N VAL A 399 20.90 -3.03 -18.20
CA VAL A 399 22.36 -2.89 -18.15
C VAL A 399 22.79 -1.51 -18.63
N GLU A 400 22.27 -1.01 -19.76
CA GLU A 400 22.63 0.29 -20.32
C GLU A 400 22.21 1.44 -19.38
N THR A 401 20.97 1.39 -18.89
CA THR A 401 20.45 2.38 -17.93
C THR A 401 21.30 2.39 -16.65
N GLY A 402 21.52 1.24 -16.04
CA GLY A 402 22.29 1.16 -14.81
C GLY A 402 23.77 1.57 -14.97
N LEU A 403 24.42 1.26 -16.10
CA LEU A 403 25.80 1.73 -16.39
C LEU A 403 25.86 3.26 -16.50
N THR A 404 24.83 3.88 -17.11
CA THR A 404 24.73 5.34 -17.21
C THR A 404 24.57 5.99 -15.81
N GLU A 405 23.72 5.40 -14.97
CA GLU A 405 23.54 5.88 -13.60
C GLU A 405 24.80 5.70 -12.73
N ILE A 406 25.48 4.56 -12.87
CA ILE A 406 26.77 4.34 -12.18
C ILE A 406 27.74 5.46 -12.50
N LEU A 407 27.92 5.80 -13.81
CA LEU A 407 28.81 6.85 -14.23
C LEU A 407 28.41 8.26 -13.73
N THR A 408 27.12 8.50 -13.55
CA THR A 408 26.61 9.77 -13.05
C THR A 408 26.85 9.92 -11.54
N ARG A 409 26.84 8.79 -10.79
CA ARG A 409 26.95 8.80 -9.32
C ARG A 409 28.38 8.57 -8.79
N LEU A 410 29.32 8.08 -9.61
CA LEU A 410 30.75 7.88 -9.23
C LEU A 410 31.47 9.22 -9.10
#